data_0145cc8ee6620dc9b0c6fe2b26f10b70
#
_entry.id   0145cc8ee6620dc9b0c6fe2b26f10b70
#
_cell.length_a   1.000
_cell.length_b   1.000
_cell.length_c   1.000
_cell.angle_alpha   90.00
_cell.angle_beta   90.00
_cell.angle_gamma   90.00
#
_symmetry.space_group_name_H-M   'P 1'
#
loop_
_entity.id
_entity.type
_entity.pdbx_description
1 polymer ?
#
loop_
_entity_poly.entity_id
_entity_poly.type
_entity_poly.pdbx_seq_one_letter_code
_entity_poly.pdbx_strand_id
1 'polypeptide(L)'
;MKRLAFLVFFLVASLVLGAQGLELPKVGRGEIIVVHTGHTLSYNPKCLIPDWVAYELKASKLDGDAQRRKSFSPDPSPVLKGYAQAEHYDYTHSGWSRGHMLPAGDSKYSQTVMDESFYMTNVCPMEPSFNNGPWRRLEEKIRKWAVEYGTVYVIAGAIVGNNRHGKVGDSDVVIPDLYYKAVLVPYKGSYLTVAFVMPNEATDKRKLKEYAFPVDKLEKAIGKTLFYGLPKSAARRIKPYIPLKELGLY
;
A
#
# COMPACT_ATOMS: atom_id res chain seq x y z
N MET A 1 -11.83 -40.69 -2.20
CA MET A 1 -11.25 -39.72 -1.24
C MET A 1 -10.58 -38.49 -1.87
N LYS A 2 -10.56 -38.32 -3.21
CA LYS A 2 -9.92 -37.15 -3.87
C LYS A 2 -10.87 -35.97 -4.17
N ARG A 3 -12.17 -36.08 -3.94
CA ARG A 3 -13.14 -35.03 -4.24
C ARG A 3 -13.49 -34.11 -3.05
N LEU A 4 -13.13 -34.50 -1.83
CA LEU A 4 -13.47 -33.70 -0.62
C LEU A 4 -12.46 -32.56 -0.36
N ALA A 5 -11.19 -32.73 -0.77
CA ALA A 5 -10.14 -31.72 -0.60
C ALA A 5 -10.34 -30.46 -1.45
N PHE A 6 -10.99 -30.60 -2.63
CA PHE A 6 -11.24 -29.47 -3.55
C PHE A 6 -12.37 -28.54 -3.05
N LEU A 7 -13.34 -29.08 -2.30
CA LEU A 7 -14.45 -28.26 -1.75
C LEU A 7 -14.04 -27.38 -0.56
N VAL A 8 -13.06 -27.83 0.22
CA VAL A 8 -12.58 -27.05 1.40
C VAL A 8 -11.76 -25.84 0.97
N PHE A 9 -11.00 -25.95 -0.12
CA PHE A 9 -10.21 -24.83 -0.65
C PHE A 9 -11.09 -23.69 -1.24
N PHE A 10 -12.23 -24.08 -1.86
CA PHE A 10 -13.20 -23.10 -2.39
C PHE A 10 -14.02 -22.42 -1.27
N LEU A 11 -14.25 -23.09 -0.15
CA LEU A 11 -15.03 -22.54 0.98
C LEU A 11 -14.23 -21.49 1.77
N VAL A 12 -12.91 -21.66 1.91
CA VAL A 12 -12.03 -20.66 2.57
C VAL A 12 -11.90 -19.39 1.73
N ALA A 13 -11.80 -19.51 0.40
CA ALA A 13 -11.77 -18.35 -0.50
C ALA A 13 -13.12 -17.59 -0.50
N SER A 14 -14.24 -18.27 -0.31
CA SER A 14 -15.57 -17.66 -0.27
C SER A 14 -15.89 -16.96 1.05
N LEU A 15 -15.28 -17.37 2.17
CA LEU A 15 -15.47 -16.74 3.48
C LEU A 15 -14.72 -15.41 3.62
N VAL A 16 -13.62 -15.21 2.88
CA VAL A 16 -12.88 -13.93 2.85
C VAL A 16 -13.63 -12.86 2.02
N LEU A 17 -14.52 -13.27 1.11
CA LEU A 17 -15.32 -12.33 0.29
C LEU A 17 -16.55 -11.74 1.01
N GLY A 18 -16.88 -12.19 2.23
CA GLY A 18 -18.13 -11.81 2.93
C GLY A 18 -18.09 -10.49 3.69
N ALA A 19 -16.91 -9.96 4.02
CA ALA A 19 -16.75 -8.64 4.66
C ALA A 19 -15.43 -8.04 4.18
N GLN A 20 -15.39 -7.49 2.97
CA GLN A 20 -14.24 -6.70 2.54
C GLN A 20 -14.10 -5.50 3.46
N GLY A 21 -12.95 -5.38 4.13
CA GLY A 21 -12.61 -4.20 4.93
C GLY A 21 -12.63 -2.93 4.07
N LEU A 22 -12.86 -1.79 4.71
CA LEU A 22 -12.91 -0.50 4.02
C LEU A 22 -11.59 -0.14 3.34
N GLU A 23 -10.47 -0.70 3.81
CA GLU A 23 -9.14 -0.51 3.24
C GLU A 23 -8.93 -1.23 1.90
N LEU A 24 -9.74 -2.25 1.57
CA LEU A 24 -9.45 -3.08 0.41
C LEU A 24 -9.93 -2.45 -0.91
N PRO A 25 -9.14 -2.55 -1.98
CA PRO A 25 -9.62 -2.29 -3.33
C PRO A 25 -10.45 -3.48 -3.82
N LYS A 26 -11.18 -3.28 -4.92
CA LYS A 26 -11.82 -4.40 -5.63
C LYS A 26 -10.74 -5.34 -6.16
N VAL A 27 -10.73 -6.57 -5.66
CA VAL A 27 -9.82 -7.61 -6.15
C VAL A 27 -10.23 -8.03 -7.56
N GLY A 28 -9.30 -8.00 -8.49
CA GLY A 28 -9.46 -8.42 -9.88
C GLY A 28 -9.23 -9.92 -10.07
N ARG A 29 -9.69 -10.45 -11.20
CA ARG A 29 -9.42 -11.84 -11.57
C ARG A 29 -7.92 -12.03 -11.86
N GLY A 30 -7.32 -13.04 -11.22
CA GLY A 30 -5.90 -13.40 -11.44
C GLY A 30 -4.90 -12.59 -10.62
N GLU A 31 -5.33 -11.70 -9.74
CA GLU A 31 -4.43 -11.06 -8.79
C GLU A 31 -3.92 -12.09 -7.75
N ILE A 32 -2.65 -12.01 -7.41
CA ILE A 32 -2.03 -12.83 -6.38
C ILE A 32 -2.14 -12.08 -5.06
N ILE A 33 -3.14 -12.46 -4.26
CA ILE A 33 -3.43 -11.79 -2.99
C ILE A 33 -2.67 -12.46 -1.86
N VAL A 34 -1.89 -11.67 -1.13
CA VAL A 34 -1.21 -12.08 0.10
C VAL A 34 -1.85 -11.36 1.27
N VAL A 35 -2.25 -12.13 2.29
CA VAL A 35 -2.85 -11.61 3.50
C VAL A 35 -1.88 -11.79 4.66
N HIS A 36 -1.45 -10.69 5.24
CA HIS A 36 -0.60 -10.62 6.42
C HIS A 36 -1.38 -10.16 7.65
N THR A 37 -0.75 -10.19 8.82
CA THR A 37 -1.35 -9.78 10.09
C THR A 37 -1.78 -8.31 10.08
N GLY A 38 -0.98 -7.44 9.47
CA GLY A 38 -1.19 -5.98 9.48
C GLY A 38 -1.63 -5.38 8.15
N HIS A 39 -1.61 -6.13 7.06
CA HIS A 39 -1.93 -5.63 5.72
C HIS A 39 -2.30 -6.74 4.75
N THR A 40 -2.95 -6.36 3.68
CA THR A 40 -3.20 -7.22 2.51
C THR A 40 -2.57 -6.56 1.29
N LEU A 41 -2.01 -7.36 0.38
CA LEU A 41 -1.40 -6.86 -0.84
C LEU A 41 -1.76 -7.71 -2.06
N SER A 42 -1.59 -7.12 -3.25
CA SER A 42 -1.56 -7.84 -4.52
C SER A 42 -0.12 -7.85 -5.02
N TYR A 43 0.44 -9.04 -5.17
CA TYR A 43 1.81 -9.22 -5.67
C TYR A 43 1.86 -9.34 -7.18
N ASN A 44 2.81 -8.65 -7.81
CA ASN A 44 3.07 -8.70 -9.24
C ASN A 44 4.40 -9.41 -9.54
N PRO A 45 4.39 -10.70 -9.86
CA PRO A 45 5.61 -11.46 -10.10
C PRO A 45 6.34 -11.10 -11.42
N LYS A 46 5.71 -10.32 -12.31
CA LYS A 46 6.36 -9.81 -13.52
C LYS A 46 7.21 -8.56 -13.24
N CYS A 47 6.84 -7.84 -12.20
CA CYS A 47 7.53 -6.62 -11.79
C CYS A 47 8.35 -6.81 -10.50
N LEU A 48 8.12 -7.90 -9.76
CA LEU A 48 8.71 -8.24 -8.45
C LEU A 48 8.42 -7.19 -7.36
N ILE A 49 7.28 -6.51 -7.47
CA ILE A 49 6.78 -5.51 -6.53
C ILE A 49 5.29 -5.71 -6.28
N PRO A 50 4.70 -5.13 -5.20
CA PRO A 50 3.25 -5.13 -5.05
C PRO A 50 2.59 -4.16 -6.05
N ASP A 51 1.44 -4.56 -6.62
CA ASP A 51 0.57 -3.63 -7.35
C ASP A 51 -0.10 -2.66 -6.38
N TRP A 52 -0.50 -3.16 -5.22
CA TRP A 52 -1.04 -2.38 -4.11
C TRP A 52 -0.83 -3.08 -2.76
N VAL A 53 -0.78 -2.28 -1.71
CA VAL A 53 -0.76 -2.70 -0.30
C VAL A 53 -1.83 -1.91 0.44
N ALA A 54 -2.71 -2.60 1.15
CA ALA A 54 -3.86 -2.03 1.85
C ALA A 54 -3.82 -2.35 3.35
N TYR A 55 -4.09 -1.35 4.20
CA TYR A 55 -4.08 -1.53 5.65
C TYR A 55 -4.99 -0.53 6.36
N GLU A 56 -5.43 -0.92 7.56
CA GLU A 56 -6.09 -0.06 8.53
C GLU A 56 -5.07 0.43 9.56
N LEU A 57 -4.98 1.73 9.77
CA LEU A 57 -4.16 2.35 10.79
C LEU A 57 -5.03 2.99 11.87
N LYS A 58 -4.97 2.44 13.08
CA LYS A 58 -5.65 2.97 14.27
C LYS A 58 -4.70 3.77 15.14
N ALA A 59 -5.22 4.80 15.83
CA ALA A 59 -4.45 5.54 16.81
C ALA A 59 -3.78 4.62 17.84
N SER A 60 -4.49 3.57 18.30
CA SER A 60 -3.99 2.57 19.25
C SER A 60 -2.86 1.68 18.73
N LYS A 61 -2.60 1.68 17.42
CA LYS A 61 -1.53 0.92 16.76
C LYS A 61 -0.25 1.74 16.52
N LEU A 62 -0.23 3.02 16.90
CA LEU A 62 0.92 3.88 16.66
C LEU A 62 2.01 3.77 17.72
N ASP A 63 1.65 3.31 18.92
CA ASP A 63 2.56 3.08 20.02
C ASP A 63 2.96 1.60 20.08
N GLY A 64 4.20 1.37 20.53
CA GLY A 64 4.77 0.04 20.70
C GLY A 64 6.28 0.07 20.52
N ASP A 65 6.91 -1.01 20.95
CA ASP A 65 8.35 -1.19 21.04
C ASP A 65 8.90 -2.24 20.07
N ALA A 66 8.08 -2.68 19.09
CA ALA A 66 8.52 -3.62 18.08
C ALA A 66 9.75 -3.12 17.34
N GLN A 67 10.78 -3.96 17.33
CA GLN A 67 12.10 -3.61 16.80
C GLN A 67 12.16 -3.79 15.29
N ARG A 68 12.70 -2.81 14.59
CA ARG A 68 12.92 -2.90 13.14
C ARG A 68 13.91 -4.04 12.82
N ARG A 69 13.60 -4.81 11.77
CA ARG A 69 14.58 -5.78 11.25
C ARG A 69 15.77 -5.07 10.64
N LYS A 70 16.92 -5.72 10.71
CA LYS A 70 18.19 -5.23 10.10
C LYS A 70 18.23 -5.48 8.58
N SER A 71 17.46 -6.44 8.08
CA SER A 71 17.42 -6.83 6.66
C SER A 71 16.01 -7.13 6.18
N PHE A 72 15.81 -6.97 4.91
CA PHE A 72 14.62 -7.43 4.19
C PHE A 72 14.80 -8.89 3.76
N SER A 73 13.71 -9.59 3.50
CA SER A 73 13.72 -10.97 3.04
C SER A 73 12.56 -11.24 2.07
N PRO A 74 12.66 -12.26 1.22
CA PRO A 74 11.52 -12.77 0.50
C PRO A 74 10.37 -13.11 1.45
N ASP A 75 9.16 -13.01 0.94
CA ASP A 75 7.94 -13.31 1.68
C ASP A 75 7.69 -14.83 1.71
N PRO A 76 7.61 -15.45 2.89
CA PRO A 76 7.44 -16.90 3.02
C PRO A 76 5.99 -17.38 2.76
N SER A 77 5.07 -16.50 2.41
CA SER A 77 3.65 -16.84 2.22
C SER A 77 3.46 -17.97 1.23
N PRO A 78 2.71 -19.04 1.58
CA PRO A 78 2.53 -20.21 0.72
C PRO A 78 1.93 -19.90 -0.65
N VAL A 79 1.12 -18.83 -0.76
CA VAL A 79 0.51 -18.39 -2.03
C VAL A 79 1.56 -17.92 -3.04
N LEU A 80 2.76 -17.55 -2.59
CA LEU A 80 3.88 -17.11 -3.42
C LEU A 80 4.81 -18.26 -3.85
N LYS A 81 4.54 -19.49 -3.44
CA LYS A 81 5.36 -20.64 -3.81
C LYS A 81 5.42 -20.81 -5.33
N GLY A 82 6.64 -20.77 -5.86
CA GLY A 82 6.90 -20.89 -7.31
C GLY A 82 6.89 -19.56 -8.07
N TYR A 83 6.59 -18.45 -7.42
CA TYR A 83 6.78 -17.12 -8.00
C TYR A 83 8.14 -16.54 -7.62
N ALA A 84 8.79 -15.90 -8.57
CA ALA A 84 10.02 -15.14 -8.31
C ALA A 84 9.70 -13.95 -7.39
N GLN A 85 10.64 -13.60 -6.53
CA GLN A 85 10.58 -12.45 -5.63
C GLN A 85 11.89 -11.69 -5.69
N ALA A 86 11.84 -10.39 -5.38
CA ALA A 86 13.03 -9.59 -5.17
C ALA A 86 13.79 -10.05 -3.92
N GLU A 87 15.08 -9.84 -3.93
CA GLU A 87 15.98 -10.14 -2.81
C GLU A 87 16.54 -8.85 -2.20
N HIS A 88 17.02 -8.95 -0.97
CA HIS A 88 17.63 -7.80 -0.29
C HIS A 88 18.78 -7.19 -1.09
N TYR A 89 19.62 -8.00 -1.70
CA TYR A 89 20.81 -7.57 -2.43
C TYR A 89 20.51 -6.91 -3.77
N ASP A 90 19.32 -7.12 -4.38
CA ASP A 90 18.93 -6.43 -5.62
C ASP A 90 19.02 -4.90 -5.49
N TYR A 91 18.83 -4.39 -4.28
CA TYR A 91 18.87 -2.95 -3.99
C TYR A 91 20.26 -2.49 -3.51
N THR A 92 21.17 -3.41 -3.23
CA THR A 92 22.48 -3.05 -2.64
C THR A 92 23.33 -2.36 -3.69
N HIS A 93 23.86 -1.17 -3.36
CA HIS A 93 24.63 -0.30 -4.27
C HIS A 93 23.90 0.09 -5.57
N SER A 94 22.59 -0.09 -5.64
CA SER A 94 21.78 0.22 -6.82
C SER A 94 21.46 1.70 -7.01
N GLY A 95 21.64 2.52 -5.97
CA GLY A 95 21.18 3.90 -5.92
C GLY A 95 19.69 4.04 -5.54
N TRP A 96 18.94 2.94 -5.41
CA TRP A 96 17.52 2.93 -5.05
C TRP A 96 17.30 2.48 -3.61
N SER A 97 16.40 3.16 -2.92
CA SER A 97 15.98 2.78 -1.56
C SER A 97 14.98 1.64 -1.59
N ARG A 98 15.02 0.78 -0.57
CA ARG A 98 13.96 -0.20 -0.28
C ARG A 98 12.79 0.53 0.37
N GLY A 99 11.89 1.09 -0.46
CA GLY A 99 10.76 1.90 -0.01
C GLY A 99 9.60 1.03 0.46
N HIS A 100 9.17 1.22 1.71
CA HIS A 100 8.02 0.50 2.25
C HIS A 100 6.70 1.04 1.70
N MET A 101 5.74 0.15 1.44
CA MET A 101 4.36 0.51 1.12
C MET A 101 3.51 0.61 2.39
N LEU A 102 3.48 -0.42 3.26
CA LEU A 102 3.14 -0.31 4.68
C LEU A 102 4.39 0.14 5.46
N PRO A 103 4.42 1.34 6.05
CA PRO A 103 5.59 1.82 6.75
C PRO A 103 5.89 1.02 8.02
N ALA A 104 7.18 0.76 8.30
CA ALA A 104 7.59 0.19 9.58
C ALA A 104 7.17 1.07 10.78
N GLY A 105 7.04 2.39 10.58
CA GLY A 105 6.52 3.32 11.59
C GLY A 105 5.06 3.07 11.99
N ASP A 106 4.28 2.42 11.13
CA ASP A 106 2.88 2.07 11.36
C ASP A 106 2.71 0.65 11.94
N SER A 107 3.84 -0.07 12.17
CA SER A 107 3.88 -1.48 12.59
C SER A 107 4.39 -1.68 14.01
N LYS A 108 4.61 -0.61 14.77
CA LYS A 108 5.25 -0.65 16.11
C LYS A 108 4.50 -1.45 17.16
N TYR A 109 3.20 -1.61 17.01
CA TYR A 109 2.33 -2.28 17.97
C TYR A 109 2.49 -3.81 18.04
N SER A 110 3.17 -4.42 17.05
CA SER A 110 3.34 -5.87 16.95
C SER A 110 4.65 -6.22 16.26
N GLN A 111 5.46 -7.10 16.89
CA GLN A 111 6.69 -7.57 16.26
C GLN A 111 6.41 -8.36 14.97
N THR A 112 5.34 -9.16 14.94
CA THR A 112 4.93 -9.88 13.73
C THR A 112 4.63 -8.93 12.57
N VAL A 113 3.84 -7.87 12.81
CA VAL A 113 3.52 -6.88 11.76
C VAL A 113 4.78 -6.08 11.35
N MET A 114 5.66 -5.78 12.30
CA MET A 114 6.95 -5.16 12.01
C MET A 114 7.78 -6.06 11.10
N ASP A 115 7.88 -7.35 11.40
CA ASP A 115 8.66 -8.31 10.61
C ASP A 115 8.08 -8.50 9.21
N GLU A 116 6.75 -8.63 9.10
CA GLU A 116 6.02 -8.72 7.83
C GLU A 116 6.21 -7.46 6.97
N SER A 117 6.36 -6.27 7.57
CA SER A 117 6.59 -5.04 6.82
C SER A 117 7.95 -5.03 6.10
N PHE A 118 8.89 -5.90 6.49
CA PHE A 118 10.21 -6.08 5.87
C PHE A 118 10.27 -7.20 4.82
N TYR A 119 9.14 -7.81 4.46
CA TYR A 119 9.10 -8.69 3.30
C TYR A 119 9.21 -7.90 2.00
N MET A 120 9.93 -8.46 1.03
CA MET A 120 10.14 -7.80 -0.27
C MET A 120 8.83 -7.56 -1.04
N THR A 121 7.77 -8.30 -0.72
CA THR A 121 6.41 -8.06 -1.25
C THR A 121 5.77 -6.74 -0.78
N ASN A 122 6.32 -6.11 0.26
CA ASN A 122 5.91 -4.78 0.76
C ASN A 122 6.88 -3.67 0.31
N VAL A 123 7.80 -3.95 -0.59
CA VAL A 123 8.92 -3.04 -0.93
C VAL A 123 8.93 -2.72 -2.41
N CYS A 124 9.23 -1.46 -2.72
CA CYS A 124 9.44 -0.98 -4.09
C CYS A 124 10.73 -0.14 -4.19
N PRO A 125 11.37 -0.11 -5.37
CA PRO A 125 12.54 0.76 -5.61
C PRO A 125 12.14 2.24 -5.60
N MET A 126 12.51 2.98 -4.57
CA MET A 126 12.22 4.41 -4.44
C MET A 126 13.50 5.25 -4.56
N GLU A 127 13.41 6.39 -5.23
CA GLU A 127 14.47 7.39 -5.22
C GLU A 127 14.74 7.83 -3.76
N PRO A 128 16.01 7.89 -3.30
CA PRO A 128 16.32 8.11 -1.88
C PRO A 128 15.76 9.40 -1.28
N SER A 129 15.82 10.51 -1.99
CA SER A 129 15.31 11.79 -1.49
C SER A 129 13.79 11.87 -1.54
N PHE A 130 13.14 11.19 -2.48
CA PHE A 130 11.70 10.97 -2.52
C PHE A 130 11.24 10.15 -1.31
N ASN A 131 11.85 8.98 -1.08
CA ASN A 131 11.51 8.09 0.02
C ASN A 131 11.66 8.78 1.38
N ASN A 132 12.80 9.44 1.62
CA ASN A 132 13.09 10.14 2.87
C ASN A 132 12.44 11.55 2.95
N GLY A 133 11.89 12.04 1.88
CA GLY A 133 11.29 13.36 1.72
C GLY A 133 9.76 13.34 1.73
N PRO A 134 9.11 13.58 0.57
CA PRO A 134 7.65 13.72 0.50
C PRO A 134 6.90 12.45 0.89
N TRP A 135 7.42 11.25 0.56
CA TRP A 135 6.80 9.98 0.93
C TRP A 135 6.74 9.82 2.46
N ARG A 136 7.86 10.00 3.16
CA ARG A 136 7.91 9.99 4.62
C ARG A 136 7.02 11.06 5.25
N ARG A 137 7.02 12.31 4.72
CA ARG A 137 6.13 13.37 5.22
C ARG A 137 4.66 13.00 5.10
N LEU A 138 4.26 12.31 4.01
CA LEU A 138 2.89 11.82 3.85
C LEU A 138 2.56 10.74 4.90
N GLU A 139 3.45 9.80 5.17
CA GLU A 139 3.27 8.80 6.22
C GLU A 139 3.10 9.43 7.60
N GLU A 140 3.92 10.44 7.93
CA GLU A 140 3.80 11.21 9.17
C GLU A 140 2.45 11.95 9.26
N LYS A 141 1.96 12.49 8.13
CA LYS A 141 0.64 13.14 8.06
C LYS A 141 -0.50 12.15 8.25
N ILE A 142 -0.41 10.96 7.65
CA ILE A 142 -1.40 9.88 7.80
C ILE A 142 -1.46 9.40 9.26
N ARG A 143 -0.33 9.25 9.95
CA ARG A 143 -0.30 8.96 11.40
C ARG A 143 -0.99 10.04 12.22
N LYS A 144 -0.78 11.32 11.91
CA LYS A 144 -1.51 12.43 12.56
C LYS A 144 -3.02 12.33 12.35
N TRP A 145 -3.47 11.96 11.15
CA TRP A 145 -4.89 11.70 10.90
C TRP A 145 -5.41 10.48 11.67
N ALA A 146 -4.63 9.41 11.80
CA ALA A 146 -5.03 8.29 12.63
C ALA A 146 -5.25 8.70 14.10
N VAL A 147 -4.40 9.58 14.65
CA VAL A 147 -4.57 10.14 15.99
C VAL A 147 -5.82 11.04 16.06
N GLU A 148 -6.00 11.95 15.09
CA GLU A 148 -7.07 12.93 15.06
C GLU A 148 -8.46 12.30 14.87
N TYR A 149 -8.57 11.31 13.98
CA TYR A 149 -9.84 10.68 13.57
C TYR A 149 -10.04 9.27 14.14
N GLY A 150 -9.09 8.78 14.95
CA GLY A 150 -9.11 7.46 15.57
C GLY A 150 -8.66 6.33 14.65
N THR A 151 -9.03 6.37 13.37
CA THR A 151 -8.71 5.33 12.36
C THR A 151 -8.59 5.98 10.99
N VAL A 152 -7.68 5.46 10.16
CA VAL A 152 -7.60 5.74 8.73
C VAL A 152 -7.42 4.45 7.96
N TYR A 153 -7.92 4.39 6.72
CA TYR A 153 -7.73 3.28 5.81
C TYR A 153 -6.84 3.74 4.67
N VAL A 154 -5.82 2.96 4.35
CA VAL A 154 -4.79 3.35 3.40
C VAL A 154 -4.62 2.28 2.32
N ILE A 155 -4.54 2.71 1.06
CA ILE A 155 -4.11 1.89 -0.07
C ILE A 155 -2.93 2.60 -0.71
N ALA A 156 -1.76 1.97 -0.62
CA ALA A 156 -0.54 2.43 -1.29
C ALA A 156 -0.29 1.57 -2.52
N GLY A 157 0.20 2.14 -3.60
CA GLY A 157 0.51 1.38 -4.82
C GLY A 157 1.56 2.05 -5.68
N ALA A 158 2.07 1.26 -6.63
CA ALA A 158 3.04 1.67 -7.62
C ALA A 158 2.39 1.77 -9.01
N ILE A 159 2.84 2.73 -9.81
CA ILE A 159 2.45 2.87 -11.22
C ILE A 159 3.73 2.76 -12.04
N VAL A 160 3.88 1.64 -12.74
CA VAL A 160 5.07 1.38 -13.57
C VAL A 160 5.16 2.39 -14.71
N GLY A 161 4.00 2.80 -15.28
CA GLY A 161 3.96 3.79 -16.35
C GLY A 161 4.67 3.33 -17.62
N ASN A 162 5.57 4.16 -18.15
CA ASN A 162 6.37 3.87 -19.32
C ASN A 162 7.72 3.20 -18.97
N ASN A 163 7.90 2.79 -17.70
CA ASN A 163 9.14 2.17 -17.20
C ASN A 163 10.40 3.03 -17.49
N ARG A 164 10.31 4.32 -17.24
CA ARG A 164 11.39 5.29 -17.52
C ARG A 164 12.70 5.01 -16.78
N HIS A 165 12.58 4.40 -15.59
CA HIS A 165 13.71 4.12 -14.72
C HIS A 165 14.31 2.73 -14.93
N GLY A 166 13.66 1.87 -15.77
CA GLY A 166 14.12 0.50 -16.03
C GLY A 166 13.94 -0.43 -14.84
N LYS A 167 14.98 -1.18 -14.52
CA LYS A 167 14.97 -2.23 -13.51
C LYS A 167 16.20 -2.14 -12.62
N VAL A 168 16.16 -2.80 -11.46
CA VAL A 168 17.24 -2.83 -10.47
C VAL A 168 17.52 -4.26 -10.01
N GLY A 169 18.81 -4.54 -9.71
CA GLY A 169 19.31 -5.80 -9.21
C GLY A 169 19.35 -6.93 -10.25
N ASP A 170 19.93 -8.04 -9.85
CA ASP A 170 20.09 -9.24 -10.69
C ASP A 170 18.74 -9.91 -10.97
N SER A 171 17.74 -9.68 -10.11
CA SER A 171 16.38 -10.21 -10.28
C SER A 171 15.51 -9.37 -11.24
N ASP A 172 16.02 -8.25 -11.77
CA ASP A 172 15.26 -7.39 -12.69
C ASP A 172 14.01 -6.74 -12.06
N VAL A 173 14.11 -6.27 -10.81
CA VAL A 173 13.00 -5.59 -10.12
C VAL A 173 12.62 -4.31 -10.85
N VAL A 174 11.38 -4.19 -11.29
CA VAL A 174 10.91 -3.01 -12.05
C VAL A 174 10.84 -1.79 -11.16
N ILE A 175 11.36 -0.66 -11.66
CA ILE A 175 11.34 0.63 -10.95
C ILE A 175 10.12 1.43 -11.41
N PRO A 176 9.12 1.69 -10.54
CA PRO A 176 7.92 2.46 -10.90
C PRO A 176 8.22 3.92 -11.22
N ASP A 177 7.45 4.49 -12.16
CA ASP A 177 7.52 5.91 -12.50
C ASP A 177 6.84 6.79 -11.45
N LEU A 178 5.74 6.30 -10.83
CA LEU A 178 4.95 7.04 -9.85
C LEU A 178 4.55 6.12 -8.68
N TYR A 179 4.28 6.76 -7.54
CA TYR A 179 3.65 6.12 -6.38
C TYR A 179 2.37 6.84 -6.01
N TYR A 180 1.43 6.10 -5.42
CA TYR A 180 0.24 6.70 -4.83
C TYR A 180 -0.02 6.19 -3.41
N LYS A 181 -0.62 7.04 -2.58
CA LYS A 181 -1.36 6.64 -1.38
C LYS A 181 -2.76 7.23 -1.46
N ALA A 182 -3.77 6.37 -1.44
CA ALA A 182 -5.16 6.77 -1.25
C ALA A 182 -5.52 6.57 0.22
N VAL A 183 -6.20 7.54 0.81
CA VAL A 183 -6.58 7.54 2.23
C VAL A 183 -8.07 7.79 2.35
N LEU A 184 -8.73 6.98 3.20
CA LEU A 184 -10.11 7.13 3.63
C LEU A 184 -10.13 7.41 5.12
N VAL A 185 -10.81 8.48 5.51
CA VAL A 185 -10.86 8.98 6.88
C VAL A 185 -12.31 9.03 7.35
N PRO A 186 -12.69 8.41 8.49
CA PRO A 186 -14.01 8.63 9.11
C PRO A 186 -14.18 10.10 9.50
N TYR A 187 -15.33 10.70 9.16
CA TYR A 187 -15.58 12.11 9.45
C TYR A 187 -17.06 12.41 9.60
N LYS A 188 -17.49 12.86 10.80
CA LYS A 188 -18.86 13.33 11.11
C LYS A 188 -19.97 12.39 10.59
N GLY A 189 -19.88 11.11 10.93
CA GLY A 189 -20.85 10.08 10.49
C GLY A 189 -20.79 9.70 9.00
N SER A 190 -19.75 10.16 8.29
CA SER A 190 -19.44 9.85 6.90
C SER A 190 -17.93 9.62 6.74
N TYR A 191 -17.38 9.90 5.56
CA TYR A 191 -15.97 9.75 5.26
C TYR A 191 -15.46 10.91 4.40
N LEU A 192 -14.15 11.17 4.50
CA LEU A 192 -13.36 11.96 3.55
C LEU A 192 -12.41 11.05 2.80
N THR A 193 -12.09 11.39 1.54
CA THR A 193 -11.07 10.67 0.78
C THR A 193 -10.11 11.65 0.11
N VAL A 194 -8.85 11.23 0.00
CA VAL A 194 -7.83 11.92 -0.80
C VAL A 194 -6.84 10.88 -1.33
N ALA A 195 -6.35 11.09 -2.54
CA ALA A 195 -5.18 10.39 -3.03
C ALA A 195 -4.00 11.36 -3.14
N PHE A 196 -2.78 10.83 -3.08
CA PHE A 196 -1.55 11.53 -3.38
C PHE A 196 -0.84 10.75 -4.47
N VAL A 197 -0.51 11.42 -5.56
CA VAL A 197 0.22 10.81 -6.69
C VAL A 197 1.56 11.55 -6.81
N MET A 198 2.64 10.81 -6.67
CA MET A 198 3.98 11.36 -6.52
C MET A 198 4.95 10.73 -7.53
N PRO A 199 5.75 11.50 -8.28
CA PRO A 199 6.79 10.95 -9.14
C PRO A 199 7.91 10.31 -8.31
N ASN A 200 8.48 9.22 -8.83
CA ASN A 200 9.63 8.53 -8.25
C ASN A 200 10.94 9.20 -8.71
N GLU A 201 11.13 10.43 -8.31
CA GLU A 201 12.23 11.29 -8.76
C GLU A 201 12.83 12.05 -7.58
N ALA A 202 14.03 12.60 -7.77
CA ALA A 202 14.64 13.47 -6.79
C ALA A 202 13.66 14.59 -6.39
N THR A 203 13.47 14.73 -5.08
CA THR A 203 12.43 15.61 -4.55
C THR A 203 12.74 17.07 -4.78
N ASP A 204 11.71 17.81 -5.12
CA ASP A 204 11.65 19.25 -4.95
C ASP A 204 11.04 19.62 -3.58
N LYS A 205 10.81 20.92 -3.37
CA LYS A 205 10.24 21.45 -2.12
C LYS A 205 8.71 21.49 -2.10
N ARG A 206 8.01 20.79 -3.00
CA ARG A 206 6.54 20.80 -3.08
C ARG A 206 5.90 20.42 -1.75
N LYS A 207 4.78 21.08 -1.42
CA LYS A 207 3.95 20.74 -0.26
C LYS A 207 3.06 19.54 -0.58
N LEU A 208 2.61 18.80 0.44
CA LEU A 208 1.77 17.62 0.25
C LEU A 208 0.50 17.92 -0.56
N LYS A 209 -0.11 19.10 -0.38
CA LYS A 209 -1.32 19.48 -1.12
C LYS A 209 -1.14 19.51 -2.65
N GLU A 210 0.09 19.72 -3.12
CA GLU A 210 0.40 19.78 -4.56
C GLU A 210 0.44 18.39 -5.21
N TYR A 211 0.51 17.33 -4.40
CA TYR A 211 0.37 15.94 -4.84
C TYR A 211 -1.06 15.41 -4.65
N ALA A 212 -1.95 16.18 -3.99
CA ALA A 212 -3.31 15.75 -3.71
C ALA A 212 -4.12 15.57 -5.00
N PHE A 213 -4.85 14.48 -5.09
CA PHE A 213 -5.55 14.04 -6.29
C PHE A 213 -6.91 13.44 -5.94
N PRO A 214 -7.97 13.64 -6.76
CA PRO A 214 -9.26 12.99 -6.52
C PRO A 214 -9.15 11.47 -6.66
N VAL A 215 -9.75 10.74 -5.71
CA VAL A 215 -9.68 9.27 -5.72
C VAL A 215 -10.34 8.65 -6.95
N ASP A 216 -11.46 9.20 -7.43
CA ASP A 216 -12.14 8.71 -8.64
C ASP A 216 -11.29 8.86 -9.92
N LYS A 217 -10.46 9.90 -10.00
CA LYS A 217 -9.52 10.10 -11.12
C LYS A 217 -8.35 9.13 -11.03
N LEU A 218 -7.84 8.89 -9.80
CA LEU A 218 -6.82 7.85 -9.60
C LEU A 218 -7.37 6.47 -9.98
N GLU A 219 -8.60 6.11 -9.56
CA GLU A 219 -9.25 4.85 -9.93
C GLU A 219 -9.32 4.64 -11.45
N LYS A 220 -9.65 5.70 -12.18
CA LYS A 220 -9.68 5.66 -13.66
C LYS A 220 -8.28 5.45 -14.24
N ALA A 221 -7.28 6.13 -13.70
CA ALA A 221 -5.90 6.06 -14.20
C ALA A 221 -5.28 4.68 -13.99
N ILE A 222 -5.55 4.03 -12.85
CA ILE A 222 -5.00 2.69 -12.52
C ILE A 222 -5.93 1.54 -12.86
N GLY A 223 -7.15 1.80 -13.36
CA GLY A 223 -8.14 0.77 -13.70
C GLY A 223 -8.67 -0.04 -12.52
N LYS A 224 -8.66 0.54 -11.29
CA LYS A 224 -8.99 -0.19 -10.06
C LYS A 224 -9.93 0.61 -9.17
N THR A 225 -10.98 -0.02 -8.65
CA THR A 225 -11.85 0.58 -7.63
C THR A 225 -11.21 0.46 -6.26
N LEU A 226 -10.91 1.59 -5.62
CA LEU A 226 -10.36 1.68 -4.28
C LEU A 226 -11.49 1.76 -3.24
N PHE A 227 -11.20 1.37 -1.98
CA PHE A 227 -12.19 1.41 -0.89
C PHE A 227 -13.52 0.75 -1.29
N TYR A 228 -13.44 -0.46 -1.81
CA TYR A 228 -14.59 -1.16 -2.42
C TYR A 228 -15.73 -1.44 -1.44
N GLY A 229 -15.42 -1.55 -0.14
CA GLY A 229 -16.40 -1.70 0.94
C GLY A 229 -17.29 -0.47 1.20
N LEU A 230 -16.99 0.70 0.59
CA LEU A 230 -17.84 1.88 0.73
C LEU A 230 -19.19 1.69 0.02
N PRO A 231 -20.32 2.14 0.64
CA PRO A 231 -21.59 2.25 -0.07
C PRO A 231 -21.43 3.09 -1.34
N LYS A 232 -22.00 2.62 -2.46
CA LYS A 232 -21.88 3.27 -3.78
C LYS A 232 -22.29 4.75 -3.76
N SER A 233 -23.34 5.10 -3.01
CA SER A 233 -23.82 6.48 -2.85
C SER A 233 -22.80 7.37 -2.15
N ALA A 234 -22.16 6.87 -1.08
CA ALA A 234 -21.09 7.56 -0.38
C ALA A 234 -19.85 7.73 -1.28
N ALA A 235 -19.42 6.65 -1.92
CA ALA A 235 -18.26 6.66 -2.83
C ALA A 235 -18.41 7.72 -3.95
N ARG A 236 -19.57 7.77 -4.62
CA ARG A 236 -19.85 8.76 -5.68
C ARG A 236 -19.80 10.20 -5.19
N ARG A 237 -20.15 10.44 -3.91
CA ARG A 237 -20.17 11.78 -3.32
C ARG A 237 -18.81 12.26 -2.89
N ILE A 238 -17.95 11.37 -2.32
CA ILE A 238 -16.71 11.79 -1.67
C ILE A 238 -15.47 11.65 -2.57
N LYS A 239 -15.39 10.65 -3.43
CA LYS A 239 -14.18 10.35 -4.23
C LYS A 239 -13.80 11.45 -5.25
N PRO A 240 -14.72 12.23 -5.85
CA PRO A 240 -14.37 13.30 -6.78
C PRO A 240 -13.77 14.55 -6.12
N TYR A 241 -13.82 14.67 -4.78
CA TYR A 241 -13.40 15.88 -4.07
C TYR A 241 -12.11 15.68 -3.31
N ILE A 242 -11.35 16.77 -3.15
CA ILE A 242 -10.15 16.82 -2.31
C ILE A 242 -10.46 17.72 -1.12
N PRO A 243 -10.70 17.18 0.09
CA PRO A 243 -11.08 17.94 1.29
C PRO A 243 -9.84 18.55 1.96
N LEU A 244 -9.15 19.48 1.28
CA LEU A 244 -7.88 20.05 1.74
C LEU A 244 -7.99 20.71 3.13
N LYS A 245 -9.09 21.46 3.36
CA LYS A 245 -9.32 22.18 4.61
C LYS A 245 -9.55 21.21 5.77
N GLU A 246 -10.44 20.25 5.59
CA GLU A 246 -10.82 19.26 6.60
C GLU A 246 -9.62 18.39 6.98
N LEU A 247 -8.72 18.10 6.03
CA LEU A 247 -7.51 17.30 6.25
C LEU A 247 -6.28 18.15 6.67
N GLY A 248 -6.44 19.46 6.85
CA GLY A 248 -5.34 20.36 7.23
C GLY A 248 -4.17 20.32 6.23
N LEU A 249 -4.49 20.42 4.94
CA LEU A 249 -3.56 20.43 3.80
C LEU A 249 -3.54 21.83 3.14
N TYR A 250 -2.95 22.84 3.77
CA TYR A 250 -2.82 24.23 3.27
C TYR A 250 -1.40 24.76 3.31
#